data_dcfa05a0f44b8163a5356fe6b5d91ed5
#
_entry.id   dcfa05a0f44b8163a5356fe6b5d91ed5
#
_cell.length_a   1.000
_cell.length_b   1.000
_cell.length_c   1.000
_cell.angle_alpha   90.00
_cell.angle_beta   90.00
_cell.angle_gamma   90.00
#
_symmetry.space_group_name_H-M   'P 1'
#
loop_
_entity.id
_entity.type
_entity.pdbx_description
1 polymer ?
#
loop_
_entity_poly.entity_id
_entity_poly.type
_entity_poly.pdbx_seq_one_letter_code
_entity_poly.pdbx_strand_id
1 'polypeptide(L)'
;VLKIQFPRTQKGIYFWFLAFSSFLMLFSLATLLGAAGELSSSSSDLKNLKVVMPSLEEYVNSQAIDYRLNNTTLNTRRLKPSDIPKLADDAVVTVSVDDAVNRAFQYFAEFENKRSGPILTVTTPNVESVEPGSPADIAGVKPGDLILFVSSIKIESAMGYYQALNEKLSSETSLKLLRNKQNNISLAMKNPNRTSINGSNSGIKFAAPPEAVYVTELDSKRMADQYRREMLPAISIDWRSEAANNLMQSAKRLNLIAKAVIDPTGSSPSKIQTKDLLSWQHKKVLERIDVYFSQRRKIENTNAVYLTGMGDAVVGFVCSLIIFIIAAALFWYQRRIAGNKS
;
A
#
# COMPACT_ATOMS: atom_id res chain seq x y z
N VAL A 1 -48.61 -49.78 -52.63
CA VAL A 1 -47.46 -50.11 -51.76
C VAL A 1 -46.21 -49.81 -52.57
N LEU A 2 -45.55 -48.65 -52.34
CA LEU A 2 -44.29 -48.27 -52.99
C LEU A 2 -43.19 -49.25 -52.53
N LYS A 3 -42.78 -50.19 -53.39
CA LYS A 3 -41.61 -51.01 -53.17
C LYS A 3 -40.34 -50.18 -53.49
N ILE A 4 -39.79 -49.59 -52.46
CA ILE A 4 -38.50 -48.91 -52.56
C ILE A 4 -37.44 -49.98 -52.60
N GLN A 5 -36.92 -50.26 -53.81
CA GLN A 5 -35.73 -51.16 -54.05
C GLN A 5 -34.46 -50.41 -53.73
N PHE A 6 -33.85 -50.65 -52.58
CA PHE A 6 -32.55 -50.10 -52.26
C PHE A 6 -31.40 -50.89 -52.93
N PRO A 7 -30.52 -50.25 -53.66
CA PRO A 7 -29.40 -50.95 -54.32
C PRO A 7 -28.46 -51.54 -53.22
N ARG A 8 -27.75 -52.63 -53.57
CA ARG A 8 -26.81 -53.39 -52.68
C ARG A 8 -25.73 -52.49 -52.04
N THR A 9 -25.37 -51.39 -52.68
CA THR A 9 -24.43 -50.35 -52.18
C THR A 9 -24.96 -49.58 -50.96
N GLN A 10 -26.23 -49.60 -50.72
CA GLN A 10 -26.84 -48.82 -49.62
C GLN A 10 -26.56 -49.36 -48.23
N LYS A 11 -26.28 -50.66 -48.06
CA LYS A 11 -25.92 -51.23 -46.75
C LYS A 11 -24.65 -50.64 -46.18
N GLY A 12 -23.67 -50.30 -47.04
CA GLY A 12 -22.44 -49.63 -46.66
C GLY A 12 -22.67 -48.19 -46.20
N ILE A 13 -23.60 -47.50 -46.88
CA ILE A 13 -23.88 -46.08 -46.57
C ILE A 13 -24.46 -45.94 -45.15
N TYR A 14 -25.41 -46.79 -44.75
CA TYR A 14 -26.00 -46.72 -43.40
C TYR A 14 -24.99 -47.09 -42.31
N PHE A 15 -24.10 -48.04 -42.57
CA PHE A 15 -23.03 -48.38 -41.66
C PHE A 15 -22.09 -47.16 -41.41
N TRP A 16 -21.72 -46.47 -42.50
CA TRP A 16 -20.90 -45.25 -42.40
C TRP A 16 -21.62 -44.12 -41.69
N PHE A 17 -22.92 -43.91 -41.89
CA PHE A 17 -23.71 -42.94 -41.13
C PHE A 17 -23.77 -43.28 -39.66
N LEU A 18 -23.93 -44.53 -39.26
CA LEU A 18 -23.88 -44.96 -37.88
C LEU A 18 -22.51 -44.73 -37.24
N ALA A 19 -21.45 -45.12 -37.95
CA ALA A 19 -20.08 -44.93 -37.49
C ALA A 19 -19.74 -43.43 -37.32
N PHE A 20 -20.12 -42.59 -38.28
CA PHE A 20 -19.89 -41.17 -38.27
C PHE A 20 -20.68 -40.47 -37.18
N SER A 21 -21.97 -40.79 -37.00
CA SER A 21 -22.77 -40.22 -35.92
C SER A 21 -22.28 -40.64 -34.54
N SER A 22 -21.82 -41.89 -34.38
CA SER A 22 -21.19 -42.36 -33.14
C SER A 22 -19.90 -41.59 -32.82
N PHE A 23 -19.07 -41.35 -33.85
CA PHE A 23 -17.85 -40.54 -33.70
C PHE A 23 -18.16 -39.12 -33.29
N LEU A 24 -19.14 -38.46 -33.91
CA LEU A 24 -19.58 -37.11 -33.54
C LEU A 24 -20.13 -37.04 -32.13
N MET A 25 -20.91 -38.05 -31.69
CA MET A 25 -21.39 -38.14 -30.29
C MET A 25 -20.22 -38.25 -29.31
N LEU A 26 -19.26 -39.14 -29.57
CA LEU A 26 -18.09 -39.30 -28.70
C LEU A 26 -17.24 -38.02 -28.65
N PHE A 27 -17.06 -37.36 -29.79
CA PHE A 27 -16.35 -36.09 -29.87
C PHE A 27 -17.04 -35.00 -29.08
N SER A 28 -18.37 -34.82 -29.23
CA SER A 28 -19.16 -33.85 -28.48
C SER A 28 -19.15 -34.15 -26.97
N LEU A 29 -19.19 -35.43 -26.60
CA LEU A 29 -19.11 -35.84 -25.20
C LEU A 29 -17.74 -35.52 -24.59
N ALA A 30 -16.67 -35.78 -25.32
CA ALA A 30 -15.30 -35.45 -24.88
C ALA A 30 -15.11 -33.94 -24.72
N THR A 31 -15.66 -33.11 -25.62
CA THR A 31 -15.66 -31.65 -25.53
C THR A 31 -16.43 -31.16 -24.30
N LEU A 32 -17.61 -31.73 -24.02
CA LEU A 32 -18.40 -31.43 -22.85
C LEU A 32 -17.66 -31.74 -21.55
N LEU A 33 -17.06 -32.91 -21.45
CA LEU A 33 -16.29 -33.32 -20.26
C LEU A 33 -15.06 -32.44 -20.05
N GLY A 34 -14.34 -32.11 -21.13
CA GLY A 34 -13.21 -31.21 -21.09
C GLY A 34 -13.61 -29.82 -20.61
N ALA A 35 -14.64 -29.21 -21.19
CA ALA A 35 -15.13 -27.91 -20.80
C ALA A 35 -15.68 -27.88 -19.36
N ALA A 36 -16.34 -28.94 -18.91
CA ALA A 36 -16.80 -29.06 -17.53
C ALA A 36 -15.65 -29.15 -16.53
N GLY A 37 -14.56 -29.87 -16.87
CA GLY A 37 -13.34 -29.91 -16.07
C GLY A 37 -12.69 -28.55 -15.91
N GLU A 38 -12.54 -27.81 -17.01
CA GLU A 38 -11.96 -26.45 -17.02
C GLU A 38 -12.82 -25.43 -16.24
N LEU A 39 -14.15 -25.52 -16.38
CA LEU A 39 -15.08 -24.68 -15.58
C LEU A 39 -14.98 -24.97 -14.08
N SER A 40 -14.83 -26.24 -13.70
CA SER A 40 -14.63 -26.62 -12.30
C SER A 40 -13.32 -26.06 -11.73
N SER A 41 -12.22 -26.19 -12.46
CA SER A 41 -10.91 -25.64 -12.11
C SER A 41 -10.97 -24.12 -11.98
N SER A 42 -11.52 -23.45 -12.96
CA SER A 42 -11.65 -22.00 -13.02
C SER A 42 -12.58 -21.45 -11.93
N SER A 43 -13.64 -22.17 -11.55
CA SER A 43 -14.48 -21.83 -10.40
C SER A 43 -13.71 -21.93 -9.08
N SER A 44 -12.80 -22.87 -8.96
CA SER A 44 -11.88 -22.98 -7.81
C SER A 44 -10.91 -21.80 -7.78
N ASP A 45 -10.36 -21.41 -8.93
CA ASP A 45 -9.45 -20.26 -9.04
C ASP A 45 -10.13 -18.95 -8.64
N LEU A 46 -11.39 -18.75 -9.04
CA LEU A 46 -12.19 -17.59 -8.60
C LEU A 46 -12.38 -17.54 -7.08
N LYS A 47 -12.63 -18.69 -6.45
CA LYS A 47 -12.81 -18.77 -4.99
C LYS A 47 -11.52 -18.51 -4.23
N ASN A 48 -10.39 -18.87 -4.82
CA ASN A 48 -9.06 -18.72 -4.21
C ASN A 48 -8.44 -17.34 -4.48
N LEU A 49 -9.01 -16.57 -5.42
CA LEU A 49 -8.52 -15.24 -5.76
C LEU A 49 -8.77 -14.28 -4.59
N LYS A 50 -7.69 -13.73 -4.03
CA LYS A 50 -7.74 -12.79 -2.91
C LYS A 50 -6.83 -11.60 -3.16
N VAL A 51 -7.22 -10.44 -2.67
CA VAL A 51 -6.34 -9.27 -2.60
C VAL A 51 -5.42 -9.45 -1.41
N VAL A 52 -4.12 -9.52 -1.65
CA VAL A 52 -3.12 -9.54 -0.56
C VAL A 52 -2.75 -8.11 -0.23
N MET A 53 -3.06 -7.63 0.96
CA MET A 53 -2.75 -6.26 1.37
C MET A 53 -1.24 -6.02 1.47
N PRO A 54 -0.75 -4.80 1.14
CA PRO A 54 0.67 -4.47 1.21
C PRO A 54 1.15 -4.48 2.66
N SER A 55 2.35 -5.00 2.90
CA SER A 55 2.92 -5.08 4.25
C SER A 55 3.93 -3.97 4.54
N LEU A 56 4.15 -3.68 5.83
CA LEU A 56 5.18 -2.73 6.26
C LEU A 56 6.58 -3.20 5.85
N GLU A 57 6.81 -4.52 5.82
CA GLU A 57 8.06 -5.12 5.36
C GLU A 57 8.36 -4.81 3.90
N GLU A 58 7.33 -4.83 3.04
CA GLU A 58 7.48 -4.46 1.64
C GLU A 58 7.86 -2.99 1.48
N TYR A 59 7.23 -2.11 2.29
CA TYR A 59 7.58 -0.70 2.31
C TYR A 59 9.05 -0.50 2.68
N VAL A 60 9.48 -1.10 3.79
CA VAL A 60 10.87 -1.00 4.27
C VAL A 60 11.86 -1.52 3.24
N ASN A 61 11.55 -2.63 2.57
CA ASN A 61 12.39 -3.15 1.48
C ASN A 61 12.47 -2.19 0.29
N SER A 62 11.34 -1.55 -0.06
CA SER A 62 11.26 -0.67 -1.23
C SER A 62 12.01 0.65 -1.04
N GLN A 63 12.11 1.14 0.21
CA GLN A 63 12.68 2.45 0.53
C GLN A 63 14.15 2.42 0.92
N ALA A 64 14.76 1.24 1.09
CA ALA A 64 16.16 1.11 1.51
C ALA A 64 16.49 1.97 2.75
N ILE A 65 15.68 1.83 3.80
CA ILE A 65 15.75 2.67 5.01
C ILE A 65 16.96 2.29 5.85
N ASP A 66 17.83 3.27 6.12
CA ASP A 66 18.96 3.13 7.02
C ASP A 66 18.60 3.64 8.41
N TYR A 67 18.99 2.93 9.45
CA TYR A 67 18.84 3.36 10.83
C TYR A 67 20.14 3.17 11.62
N ARG A 68 20.33 3.96 12.68
CA ARG A 68 21.47 3.81 13.59
C ARG A 68 21.04 2.98 14.81
N LEU A 69 21.82 1.97 15.11
CA LEU A 69 21.71 1.25 16.37
C LEU A 69 22.36 2.07 17.50
N ASN A 70 21.69 2.07 18.67
CA ASN A 70 22.09 2.77 19.88
C ASN A 70 23.60 2.96 20.08
N ASN A 71 23.98 4.21 20.36
CA ASN A 71 25.20 4.68 21.04
C ASN A 71 26.60 4.18 20.62
N THR A 72 26.74 3.38 19.60
CA THR A 72 28.05 3.06 19.05
C THR A 72 28.23 3.78 17.74
N THR A 73 29.12 4.75 17.79
CA THR A 73 29.67 5.54 16.70
C THR A 73 29.74 4.76 15.39
N LEU A 74 29.12 5.31 14.33
CA LEU A 74 29.36 5.06 12.91
C LEU A 74 28.69 3.85 12.23
N ASN A 75 28.01 2.95 12.87
CA ASN A 75 27.36 1.85 12.17
C ASN A 75 25.90 2.15 11.84
N THR A 76 25.65 2.77 10.70
CA THR A 76 24.33 2.78 10.09
C THR A 76 24.01 1.36 9.60
N ARG A 77 22.95 0.76 10.11
CA ARG A 77 22.45 -0.53 9.63
C ARG A 77 21.16 -0.30 8.83
N ARG A 78 21.07 -0.96 7.69
CA ARG A 78 19.83 -0.96 6.93
C ARG A 78 18.74 -1.70 7.69
N LEU A 79 17.57 -1.08 7.81
CA LEU A 79 16.40 -1.70 8.41
C LEU A 79 15.98 -2.90 7.53
N LYS A 80 15.95 -4.08 8.15
CA LYS A 80 15.54 -5.31 7.47
C LYS A 80 14.09 -5.63 7.82
N PRO A 81 13.35 -6.34 6.96
CA PRO A 81 12.02 -6.84 7.27
C PRO A 81 11.95 -7.66 8.56
N SER A 82 13.04 -8.39 8.86
CA SER A 82 13.17 -9.18 10.11
C SER A 82 13.21 -8.34 11.38
N ASP A 83 13.55 -7.06 11.27
CA ASP A 83 13.63 -6.15 12.41
C ASP A 83 12.25 -5.60 12.82
N ILE A 84 11.22 -5.81 11.96
CA ILE A 84 9.85 -5.39 12.19
C ILE A 84 9.14 -6.41 13.08
N PRO A 85 8.63 -6.00 14.26
CA PRO A 85 7.94 -6.93 15.15
C PRO A 85 6.71 -7.55 14.48
N LYS A 86 6.57 -8.86 14.60
CA LYS A 86 5.31 -9.53 14.26
C LYS A 86 4.30 -9.20 15.36
N LEU A 87 3.09 -8.84 14.96
CA LEU A 87 1.98 -8.79 15.91
C LEU A 87 1.58 -10.22 16.24
N ALA A 88 1.30 -10.50 17.52
CA ALA A 88 0.69 -11.78 17.89
C ALA A 88 -0.66 -11.94 17.16
N ASP A 89 -1.00 -13.18 16.77
CA ASP A 89 -2.23 -13.46 16.01
C ASP A 89 -3.49 -12.97 16.74
N ASP A 90 -3.49 -12.98 18.08
CA ASP A 90 -4.55 -12.43 18.92
C ASP A 90 -4.75 -10.91 18.79
N ALA A 91 -3.79 -10.21 18.17
CA ALA A 91 -3.85 -8.75 17.95
C ALA A 91 -4.56 -8.38 16.63
N VAL A 92 -4.97 -9.34 15.83
CA VAL A 92 -5.71 -9.12 14.58
C VAL A 92 -7.21 -9.02 14.88
N VAL A 93 -7.58 -8.05 15.71
CA VAL A 93 -9.00 -7.75 15.91
C VAL A 93 -9.49 -6.97 14.71
N THR A 94 -10.41 -7.55 13.94
CA THR A 94 -11.13 -6.82 12.89
C THR A 94 -12.04 -5.81 13.56
N VAL A 95 -11.73 -4.53 13.41
CA VAL A 95 -12.53 -3.41 13.92
C VAL A 95 -13.27 -2.73 12.77
N SER A 96 -14.23 -1.88 13.10
CA SER A 96 -14.92 -1.08 12.09
C SER A 96 -13.92 -0.22 11.28
N VAL A 97 -14.28 0.15 10.06
CA VAL A 97 -13.44 1.01 9.21
C VAL A 97 -13.06 2.30 9.93
N ASP A 98 -14.02 2.92 10.60
CA ASP A 98 -13.82 4.18 11.32
C ASP A 98 -12.87 4.02 12.51
N ASP A 99 -13.04 2.95 13.28
CA ASP A 99 -12.14 2.66 14.41
C ASP A 99 -10.73 2.30 13.92
N ALA A 100 -10.62 1.52 12.85
CA ALA A 100 -9.33 1.17 12.28
C ALA A 100 -8.58 2.42 11.80
N VAL A 101 -9.25 3.32 11.09
CA VAL A 101 -8.67 4.58 10.63
C VAL A 101 -8.28 5.46 11.81
N ASN A 102 -9.16 5.66 12.80
CA ASN A 102 -8.84 6.47 13.99
C ASN A 102 -7.59 5.94 14.70
N ARG A 103 -7.53 4.63 14.97
CA ARG A 103 -6.39 4.00 15.65
C ARG A 103 -5.10 4.10 14.82
N ALA A 104 -5.20 3.95 13.49
CA ALA A 104 -4.04 4.12 12.62
C ALA A 104 -3.41 5.50 12.79
N PHE A 105 -4.22 6.56 12.76
CA PHE A 105 -3.72 7.92 12.89
C PHE A 105 -3.28 8.26 14.32
N GLN A 106 -3.85 7.64 15.34
CA GLN A 106 -3.32 7.73 16.71
C GLN A 106 -1.91 7.11 16.79
N TYR A 107 -1.70 5.91 16.22
CA TYR A 107 -0.38 5.28 16.18
C TYR A 107 0.63 6.10 15.37
N PHE A 108 0.22 6.71 14.26
CA PHE A 108 1.07 7.62 13.50
C PHE A 108 1.45 8.86 14.31
N ALA A 109 0.51 9.47 15.00
CA ALA A 109 0.77 10.60 15.88
C ALA A 109 1.76 10.22 17.01
N GLU A 110 1.56 9.08 17.64
CA GLU A 110 2.49 8.56 18.65
C GLU A 110 3.89 8.30 18.06
N PHE A 111 3.98 7.74 16.84
CA PHE A 111 5.25 7.52 16.16
C PHE A 111 5.97 8.85 15.89
N GLU A 112 5.26 9.84 15.33
CA GLU A 112 5.84 11.17 15.07
C GLU A 112 6.27 11.87 16.37
N ASN A 113 5.49 11.79 17.42
CA ASN A 113 5.85 12.35 18.73
C ASN A 113 7.08 11.67 19.32
N LYS A 114 7.21 10.34 19.18
CA LYS A 114 8.39 9.59 19.63
C LYS A 114 9.64 9.93 18.79
N ARG A 115 9.44 10.18 17.49
CA ARG A 115 10.51 10.48 16.55
C ARG A 115 11.05 11.90 16.69
N SER A 116 10.16 12.86 16.75
CA SER A 116 10.51 14.28 16.65
C SER A 116 10.67 14.96 18.00
N GLY A 117 10.26 14.31 19.07
CA GLY A 117 10.07 15.01 20.34
C GLY A 117 9.01 16.10 20.21
N PRO A 118 8.98 17.07 21.10
CA PRO A 118 8.10 18.22 20.96
C PRO A 118 8.43 18.96 19.67
N ILE A 119 7.40 19.25 18.85
CA ILE A 119 7.58 19.99 17.60
C ILE A 119 7.99 21.41 17.94
N LEU A 120 9.27 21.69 17.87
CA LEU A 120 9.84 23.04 18.07
C LEU A 120 9.43 24.03 16.95
N THR A 121 8.67 23.59 15.96
CA THR A 121 8.29 24.38 14.78
C THR A 121 7.36 25.56 15.07
N VAL A 122 6.75 25.59 16.23
CA VAL A 122 5.79 26.66 16.63
C VAL A 122 6.38 27.63 17.67
N THR A 123 7.60 27.38 18.15
CA THR A 123 8.26 28.35 19.03
C THR A 123 8.65 29.57 18.23
N THR A 124 8.02 30.70 18.58
CA THR A 124 8.58 32.00 18.19
C THR A 124 10.04 32.03 18.60
N PRO A 125 10.97 32.51 17.76
CA PRO A 125 12.40 32.52 18.06
C PRO A 125 12.74 33.57 19.13
N ASN A 126 12.00 33.52 20.27
CA ASN A 126 12.23 34.32 21.47
C ASN A 126 13.31 33.67 22.31
N VAL A 127 14.37 34.42 22.58
CA VAL A 127 15.48 33.97 23.42
C VAL A 127 15.02 33.87 24.88
N GLU A 128 15.04 32.67 25.44
CA GLU A 128 14.77 32.40 26.84
C GLU A 128 16.01 32.65 27.70
N SER A 129 17.14 32.08 27.25
CA SER A 129 18.40 32.23 27.94
C SER A 129 19.56 32.19 26.96
N VAL A 130 20.67 32.78 27.38
CA VAL A 130 21.94 32.77 26.65
C VAL A 130 23.00 32.15 27.53
N GLU A 131 23.75 31.21 27.03
CA GLU A 131 24.83 30.55 27.76
C GLU A 131 26.00 31.50 27.94
N PRO A 132 26.46 31.75 29.18
CA PRO A 132 27.59 32.61 29.46
C PRO A 132 28.86 32.23 28.70
N GLY A 133 29.56 33.19 28.08
CA GLY A 133 30.76 32.98 27.30
C GLY A 133 30.52 32.36 25.91
N SER A 134 29.28 32.09 25.54
CA SER A 134 28.94 31.59 24.20
C SER A 134 29.08 32.67 23.11
N PRO A 135 29.11 32.29 21.83
CA PRO A 135 29.12 33.26 20.73
C PRO A 135 27.95 34.26 20.78
N ALA A 136 26.79 33.87 21.25
CA ALA A 136 25.64 34.74 21.40
C ALA A 136 25.80 35.73 22.59
N ASP A 137 26.32 35.25 23.70
CA ASP A 137 26.59 36.10 24.86
C ASP A 137 27.65 37.19 24.54
N ILE A 138 28.75 36.80 23.91
CA ILE A 138 29.79 37.69 23.46
C ILE A 138 29.26 38.72 22.44
N ALA A 139 28.30 38.31 21.58
CA ALA A 139 27.62 39.19 20.65
C ALA A 139 26.63 40.15 21.33
N GLY A 140 26.28 39.90 22.59
CA GLY A 140 25.33 40.74 23.34
C GLY A 140 23.86 40.40 23.09
N VAL A 141 23.54 39.17 22.71
CA VAL A 141 22.17 38.66 22.69
C VAL A 141 21.68 38.56 24.13
N LYS A 142 20.42 38.91 24.39
CA LYS A 142 19.81 38.91 25.73
C LYS A 142 18.54 38.08 25.79
N PRO A 143 18.20 37.52 26.94
CA PRO A 143 16.89 36.95 27.15
C PRO A 143 15.79 37.99 26.82
N GLY A 144 14.74 37.51 26.12
CA GLY A 144 13.63 38.33 25.62
C GLY A 144 13.85 38.90 24.19
N ASP A 145 15.05 38.74 23.61
CA ASP A 145 15.27 39.11 22.21
C ASP A 145 14.49 38.19 21.29
N LEU A 146 13.88 38.75 20.25
CA LEU A 146 13.24 37.98 19.16
C LEU A 146 14.17 37.95 17.96
N ILE A 147 14.62 36.78 17.57
CA ILE A 147 15.51 36.62 16.38
C ILE A 147 14.66 36.76 15.11
N LEU A 148 15.00 37.72 14.26
CA LEU A 148 14.31 37.98 13.00
C LEU A 148 15.03 37.42 11.80
N PHE A 149 16.36 37.50 11.80
CA PHE A 149 17.21 37.00 10.69
C PHE A 149 18.50 36.42 11.23
N VAL A 150 18.96 35.36 10.56
CA VAL A 150 20.32 34.82 10.64
C VAL A 150 20.99 35.09 9.27
N SER A 151 21.93 35.99 9.24
CA SER A 151 22.49 36.52 7.96
C SER A 151 21.35 37.11 7.10
N SER A 152 21.06 36.48 5.95
CA SER A 152 19.97 36.88 5.03
C SER A 152 18.70 36.03 5.18
N ILE A 153 18.73 35.01 6.04
CA ILE A 153 17.62 34.05 6.18
C ILE A 153 16.64 34.59 7.23
N LYS A 154 15.39 34.78 6.86
CA LYS A 154 14.29 35.14 7.77
C LYS A 154 13.99 33.98 8.70
N ILE A 155 13.89 34.27 10.00
CA ILE A 155 13.64 33.26 11.04
C ILE A 155 12.20 33.41 11.54
N GLU A 156 11.42 32.36 11.33
CA GLU A 156 10.03 32.31 11.75
C GLU A 156 9.80 31.36 12.94
N SER A 157 10.81 30.51 13.26
CA SER A 157 10.75 29.56 14.36
C SER A 157 12.14 29.28 14.94
N ALA A 158 12.20 28.75 16.16
CA ALA A 158 13.43 28.28 16.78
C ALA A 158 14.15 27.23 15.93
N MET A 159 13.39 26.34 15.29
CA MET A 159 13.96 25.35 14.37
C MET A 159 14.58 26.01 13.14
N GLY A 160 13.91 27.01 12.58
CA GLY A 160 14.45 27.80 11.46
C GLY A 160 15.79 28.47 11.79
N TYR A 161 15.96 28.93 13.03
CA TYR A 161 17.25 29.46 13.51
C TYR A 161 18.35 28.40 13.49
N TYR A 162 18.09 27.19 14.03
CA TYR A 162 19.07 26.13 14.05
C TYR A 162 19.42 25.64 12.64
N GLN A 163 18.43 25.56 11.76
CA GLN A 163 18.66 25.23 10.35
C GLN A 163 19.53 26.26 9.64
N ALA A 164 19.24 27.55 9.80
CA ALA A 164 19.97 28.64 9.19
C ALA A 164 21.45 28.69 9.63
N LEU A 165 21.74 28.35 10.89
CA LEU A 165 23.12 28.24 11.38
C LEU A 165 23.83 27.03 10.78
N ASN A 166 23.15 25.91 10.70
CA ASN A 166 23.74 24.67 10.16
C ASN A 166 23.97 24.73 8.65
N GLU A 167 23.18 25.51 7.91
CA GLU A 167 23.40 25.71 6.47
C GLU A 167 24.64 26.56 6.18
N LYS A 168 24.95 27.52 7.05
CA LYS A 168 26.04 28.49 6.79
C LYS A 168 27.37 28.15 7.40
N LEU A 169 27.52 27.21 8.29
CA LEU A 169 28.77 26.71 8.90
C LEU A 169 29.91 27.75 8.92
N SER A 170 29.66 28.95 9.43
CA SER A 170 30.63 30.03 9.49
C SER A 170 31.07 30.34 10.93
N SER A 171 32.30 30.75 11.12
CA SER A 171 32.78 31.21 12.43
C SER A 171 32.25 32.61 12.82
N GLU A 172 31.62 33.30 11.85
CA GLU A 172 30.99 34.60 12.06
C GLU A 172 29.60 34.62 11.37
N THR A 173 28.58 35.06 12.09
CA THR A 173 27.19 35.11 11.62
C THR A 173 26.53 36.39 12.09
N SER A 174 25.86 37.12 11.18
CA SER A 174 25.06 38.27 11.56
C SER A 174 23.67 37.87 12.03
N LEU A 175 23.25 38.47 13.14
CA LEU A 175 21.88 38.32 13.66
C LEU A 175 21.16 39.66 13.54
N LYS A 176 19.88 39.63 13.09
CA LYS A 176 18.97 40.75 13.30
C LYS A 176 17.92 40.32 14.30
N LEU A 177 17.74 41.08 15.31
CA LEU A 177 16.82 40.77 16.39
C LEU A 177 15.99 42.00 16.79
N LEU A 178 14.85 41.75 17.40
CA LEU A 178 13.99 42.77 17.95
C LEU A 178 14.07 42.70 19.49
N ARG A 179 14.55 43.78 20.11
CA ARG A 179 14.66 43.90 21.58
C ARG A 179 13.56 44.76 22.10
N ASN A 180 12.95 44.34 23.21
CA ASN A 180 11.83 45.04 23.86
C ASN A 180 10.67 45.35 22.92
N LYS A 181 10.45 44.52 21.91
CA LYS A 181 9.40 44.65 20.89
C LYS A 181 9.43 45.95 20.06
N GLN A 182 10.48 46.73 20.14
CA GLN A 182 10.55 48.06 19.50
C GLN A 182 11.90 48.31 18.77
N ASN A 183 12.99 47.81 19.28
CA ASN A 183 14.34 48.16 18.78
C ASN A 183 14.87 47.05 17.91
N ASN A 184 15.04 47.35 16.61
CA ASN A 184 15.79 46.48 15.68
C ASN A 184 17.29 46.61 15.94
N ILE A 185 17.95 45.52 16.27
CA ILE A 185 19.38 45.46 16.59
C ILE A 185 20.02 44.46 15.61
N SER A 186 21.19 44.87 15.06
CA SER A 186 22.03 43.98 14.29
C SER A 186 23.28 43.63 15.08
N LEU A 187 23.56 42.38 15.29
CA LEU A 187 24.71 41.86 16.04
C LEU A 187 25.55 40.96 15.11
N ALA A 188 26.88 40.99 15.34
CA ALA A 188 27.78 40.02 14.73
C ALA A 188 28.17 38.98 15.78
N MET A 189 27.71 37.76 15.59
CA MET A 189 28.02 36.62 16.46
C MET A 189 29.31 35.98 15.93
N LYS A 190 30.37 35.96 16.74
CA LYS A 190 31.66 35.36 16.43
C LYS A 190 32.03 34.27 17.40
N ASN A 191 32.50 33.15 16.89
CA ASN A 191 33.01 32.10 17.76
C ASN A 191 34.46 32.41 18.15
N PRO A 192 34.78 32.58 19.44
CA PRO A 192 36.15 32.89 19.90
C PRO A 192 37.15 31.79 19.53
N ASN A 193 36.71 30.57 19.40
CA ASN A 193 37.53 29.42 19.02
C ASN A 193 37.71 29.28 17.51
N ARG A 194 37.21 30.21 16.69
CA ARG A 194 37.23 30.20 15.22
C ARG A 194 36.61 28.94 14.58
N THR A 195 35.86 28.14 15.33
CA THR A 195 35.09 27.05 14.79
C THR A 195 33.76 27.54 14.26
N SER A 196 33.14 26.81 13.35
CA SER A 196 31.81 27.18 12.83
C SER A 196 30.77 27.23 13.93
N ILE A 197 29.91 28.25 13.87
CA ILE A 197 28.75 28.40 14.75
C ILE A 197 27.65 27.51 14.20
N ASN A 198 27.09 26.68 15.06
CA ASN A 198 25.95 25.82 14.77
C ASN A 198 24.90 25.91 15.89
N GLY A 199 23.80 25.20 15.73
CA GLY A 199 22.74 25.23 16.72
C GLY A 199 23.15 24.82 18.13
N SER A 200 24.12 23.92 18.27
CA SER A 200 24.53 23.39 19.58
C SER A 200 25.56 24.29 20.30
N ASN A 201 26.33 25.10 19.56
CA ASN A 201 27.38 25.94 20.15
C ASN A 201 27.07 27.44 20.09
N SER A 202 25.93 27.83 19.52
CA SER A 202 25.52 29.25 19.48
C SER A 202 25.25 29.83 20.87
N GLY A 203 24.85 28.99 21.82
CA GLY A 203 24.54 29.33 23.18
C GLY A 203 23.14 29.97 23.38
N ILE A 204 22.30 30.03 22.35
CA ILE A 204 20.93 30.50 22.44
C ILE A 204 20.00 29.35 22.80
N LYS A 205 19.20 29.52 23.83
CA LYS A 205 18.05 28.69 24.16
C LYS A 205 16.79 29.50 23.93
N PHE A 206 15.85 28.94 23.21
CA PHE A 206 14.56 29.60 23.01
C PHE A 206 13.56 29.16 24.07
N ALA A 207 12.66 30.08 24.40
CA ALA A 207 11.55 29.77 25.26
C ALA A 207 10.82 28.54 24.71
N ALA A 208 10.72 27.51 25.51
CA ALA A 208 9.83 26.42 25.19
C ALA A 208 8.43 26.97 24.97
N PRO A 209 7.68 26.48 23.97
CA PRO A 209 6.27 26.81 23.93
C PRO A 209 5.66 26.45 25.30
N PRO A 210 4.67 27.18 25.77
CA PRO A 210 4.05 26.95 27.08
C PRO A 210 3.53 25.50 27.23
N GLU A 211 3.34 24.81 26.12
CA GLU A 211 3.12 23.37 26.01
C GLU A 211 3.95 22.84 24.87
N ALA A 212 4.67 21.74 25.11
CA ALA A 212 5.34 21.00 24.02
C ALA A 212 4.27 20.62 22.97
N VAL A 213 4.40 21.18 21.77
CA VAL A 213 3.43 20.92 20.70
C VAL A 213 3.71 19.53 20.16
N TYR A 214 3.05 18.56 20.71
CA TYR A 214 2.96 17.23 20.16
C TYR A 214 1.86 17.18 19.09
N VAL A 215 1.92 16.20 18.20
CA VAL A 215 0.76 15.88 17.37
C VAL A 215 -0.37 15.48 18.32
N THR A 216 -1.38 16.34 18.41
CA THR A 216 -2.46 16.21 19.38
C THR A 216 -3.46 15.14 18.92
N GLU A 217 -4.32 14.71 19.83
CA GLU A 217 -5.47 13.87 19.48
C GLU A 217 -6.38 14.57 18.44
N LEU A 218 -6.50 15.88 18.52
CA LEU A 218 -7.27 16.67 17.56
C LEU A 218 -6.65 16.63 16.15
N ASP A 219 -5.32 16.72 16.07
CA ASP A 219 -4.61 16.64 14.78
C ASP A 219 -4.70 15.24 14.18
N SER A 220 -4.55 14.19 14.99
CA SER A 220 -4.72 12.82 14.52
C SER A 220 -6.13 12.56 14.00
N LYS A 221 -7.14 13.08 14.67
CA LYS A 221 -8.54 13.01 14.24
C LYS A 221 -8.76 13.76 12.93
N ARG A 222 -8.21 14.96 12.80
CA ARG A 222 -8.29 15.74 11.55
C ARG A 222 -7.64 15.02 10.36
N MET A 223 -6.47 14.40 10.57
CA MET A 223 -5.80 13.59 9.52
C MET A 223 -6.61 12.35 9.18
N ALA A 224 -7.21 11.69 10.17
CA ALA A 224 -8.11 10.56 9.94
C ALA A 224 -9.33 10.96 9.10
N ASP A 225 -9.94 12.10 9.39
CA ASP A 225 -11.07 12.64 8.63
C ASP A 225 -10.68 13.04 7.21
N GLN A 226 -9.47 13.56 7.01
CA GLN A 226 -8.94 13.84 5.68
C GLN A 226 -8.74 12.54 4.88
N TYR A 227 -8.15 11.51 5.46
CA TYR A 227 -7.98 10.20 4.82
C TYR A 227 -9.33 9.61 4.39
N ARG A 228 -10.37 9.69 5.26
CA ARG A 228 -11.71 9.20 4.93
C ARG A 228 -12.34 9.94 3.76
N ARG A 229 -12.10 11.24 3.64
CA ARG A 229 -12.68 12.05 2.55
C ARG A 229 -11.92 11.92 1.24
N GLU A 230 -10.60 11.85 1.28
CA GLU A 230 -9.76 11.99 0.09
C GLU A 230 -9.24 10.65 -0.44
N MET A 231 -8.85 9.75 0.44
CA MET A 231 -8.17 8.52 0.04
C MET A 231 -9.07 7.27 0.09
N LEU A 232 -9.82 7.11 1.17
CA LEU A 232 -10.66 5.92 1.37
C LEU A 232 -11.73 5.73 0.28
N PRO A 233 -12.37 6.78 -0.29
CA PRO A 233 -13.36 6.61 -1.35
C PRO A 233 -12.81 6.02 -2.64
N ALA A 234 -11.51 6.21 -2.92
CA ALA A 234 -10.86 5.60 -4.09
C ALA A 234 -10.75 4.07 -3.99
N ILE A 235 -10.84 3.53 -2.77
CA ILE A 235 -10.84 2.08 -2.53
C ILE A 235 -12.26 1.55 -2.70
N SER A 236 -12.42 0.47 -3.48
CA SER A 236 -13.71 -0.23 -3.62
C SER A 236 -14.28 -0.61 -2.24
N ILE A 237 -15.59 -0.47 -2.08
CA ILE A 237 -16.30 -0.67 -0.81
C ILE A 237 -16.00 -2.03 -0.18
N ASP A 238 -15.86 -3.06 -1.02
CA ASP A 238 -15.58 -4.43 -0.59
C ASP A 238 -14.24 -4.59 0.12
N TRP A 239 -13.28 -3.68 -0.14
CA TRP A 239 -11.91 -3.75 0.37
C TRP A 239 -11.57 -2.68 1.40
N ARG A 240 -12.49 -1.73 1.68
CA ARG A 240 -12.23 -0.63 2.63
C ARG A 240 -11.92 -1.11 4.03
N SER A 241 -12.65 -2.12 4.49
CA SER A 241 -12.43 -2.68 5.83
C SER A 241 -11.05 -3.32 5.95
N GLU A 242 -10.67 -4.14 4.97
CA GLU A 242 -9.38 -4.82 4.96
C GLU A 242 -8.22 -3.83 4.81
N ALA A 243 -8.37 -2.83 3.93
CA ALA A 243 -7.38 -1.76 3.75
C ALA A 243 -7.20 -0.91 5.02
N ALA A 244 -8.28 -0.54 5.69
CA ALA A 244 -8.25 0.24 6.93
C ALA A 244 -7.59 -0.57 8.08
N ASN A 245 -7.95 -1.84 8.23
CA ASN A 245 -7.32 -2.72 9.22
C ASN A 245 -5.83 -2.94 8.92
N ASN A 246 -5.46 -3.10 7.66
CA ASN A 246 -4.06 -3.20 7.25
C ASN A 246 -3.27 -1.91 7.55
N LEU A 247 -3.86 -0.73 7.30
CA LEU A 247 -3.28 0.55 7.66
C LEU A 247 -3.04 0.66 9.17
N MET A 248 -4.02 0.29 9.97
CA MET A 248 -3.92 0.29 11.44
C MET A 248 -2.79 -0.62 11.93
N GLN A 249 -2.71 -1.83 11.40
CA GLN A 249 -1.64 -2.77 11.77
C GLN A 249 -0.25 -2.25 11.37
N SER A 250 -0.12 -1.67 10.18
CA SER A 250 1.13 -1.06 9.72
C SER A 250 1.55 0.10 10.62
N ALA A 251 0.61 0.98 10.99
CA ALA A 251 0.86 2.10 11.89
C ALA A 251 1.25 1.63 13.30
N LYS A 252 0.56 0.62 13.85
CA LYS A 252 0.88 0.02 15.14
C LYS A 252 2.29 -0.58 15.15
N ARG A 253 2.65 -1.33 14.11
CA ARG A 253 3.99 -1.94 13.98
C ARG A 253 5.07 -0.88 13.82
N LEU A 254 4.81 0.18 13.03
CA LEU A 254 5.70 1.32 12.91
C LEU A 254 5.94 1.98 14.28
N ASN A 255 4.88 2.18 15.07
CA ASN A 255 4.98 2.74 16.41
C ASN A 255 5.81 1.86 17.36
N LEU A 256 5.76 0.53 17.23
CA LEU A 256 6.58 -0.39 18.03
C LEU A 256 8.07 -0.29 17.71
N ILE A 257 8.43 -0.06 16.44
CA ILE A 257 9.83 0.11 16.04
C ILE A 257 10.35 1.53 16.25
N ALA A 258 9.49 2.49 16.59
CA ALA A 258 9.87 3.89 16.78
C ALA A 258 11.08 4.06 17.71
N LYS A 259 11.09 3.34 18.83
CA LYS A 259 12.19 3.38 19.81
C LYS A 259 13.52 2.85 19.25
N ALA A 260 13.46 1.95 18.26
CA ALA A 260 14.65 1.37 17.64
C ALA A 260 15.17 2.21 16.45
N VAL A 261 14.29 3.02 15.84
CA VAL A 261 14.57 3.82 14.64
C VAL A 261 14.93 5.25 14.99
N ILE A 262 14.54 5.73 16.17
CA ILE A 262 14.87 7.09 16.63
C ILE A 262 16.31 7.11 17.12
N ASP A 263 17.12 7.98 16.52
CA ASP A 263 18.43 8.33 17.04
C ASP A 263 18.25 9.12 18.34
N PRO A 264 18.72 8.61 19.49
CA PRO A 264 18.61 9.33 20.77
C PRO A 264 19.37 10.66 20.79
N THR A 265 20.26 10.90 19.81
CA THR A 265 20.99 12.17 19.68
C THR A 265 20.25 13.22 18.86
N GLY A 266 19.11 12.88 18.25
CA GLY A 266 18.30 13.81 17.45
C GLY A 266 18.98 14.33 16.17
N SER A 267 20.17 13.81 15.83
CA SER A 267 21.00 14.34 14.76
C SER A 267 20.73 13.72 13.37
N SER A 268 19.90 12.69 13.30
CA SER A 268 19.55 12.07 12.01
C SER A 268 18.08 11.68 12.00
N PRO A 269 17.22 12.41 11.26
CA PRO A 269 15.83 12.02 11.15
C PRO A 269 15.75 10.62 10.51
N SER A 270 14.95 9.73 11.09
CA SER A 270 14.63 8.49 10.42
C SER A 270 14.01 8.83 9.06
N LYS A 271 14.45 8.17 8.01
CA LYS A 271 13.91 8.40 6.65
C LYS A 271 12.45 7.94 6.51
N ILE A 272 11.89 7.29 7.52
CA ILE A 272 10.48 6.90 7.52
C ILE A 272 9.64 8.11 7.87
N GLN A 273 8.86 8.59 6.90
CA GLN A 273 7.83 9.59 7.12
C GLN A 273 6.45 8.92 7.04
N THR A 274 5.59 9.22 7.99
CA THR A 274 4.22 8.66 8.00
C THR A 274 3.44 8.99 6.75
N LYS A 275 3.65 10.19 6.20
CA LYS A 275 3.04 10.64 4.93
C LYS A 275 3.48 9.77 3.75
N ASP A 276 4.76 9.40 3.67
CA ASP A 276 5.29 8.60 2.58
C ASP A 276 4.79 7.17 2.67
N LEU A 277 4.76 6.60 3.88
CA LEU A 277 4.18 5.28 4.13
C LEU A 277 2.69 5.25 3.75
N LEU A 278 1.93 6.25 4.17
CA LEU A 278 0.50 6.35 3.87
C LEU A 278 0.25 6.40 2.36
N SER A 279 0.98 7.27 1.66
CA SER A 279 0.85 7.43 0.20
C SER A 279 1.26 6.16 -0.53
N TRP A 280 2.36 5.53 -0.13
CA TRP A 280 2.83 4.28 -0.71
C TRP A 280 1.81 3.15 -0.49
N GLN A 281 1.33 2.99 0.74
CA GLN A 281 0.38 1.94 1.08
C GLN A 281 -0.93 2.09 0.32
N HIS A 282 -1.47 3.30 0.24
CA HIS A 282 -2.68 3.60 -0.52
C HIS A 282 -2.51 3.25 -2.00
N LYS A 283 -1.41 3.70 -2.62
CA LYS A 283 -1.10 3.36 -4.02
C LYS A 283 -1.01 1.86 -4.23
N LYS A 284 -0.33 1.12 -3.33
CA LYS A 284 -0.18 -0.33 -3.43
C LYS A 284 -1.50 -1.08 -3.24
N VAL A 285 -2.38 -0.61 -2.37
CA VAL A 285 -3.74 -1.17 -2.22
C VAL A 285 -4.51 -1.03 -3.54
N LEU A 286 -4.51 0.14 -4.16
CA LEU A 286 -5.19 0.36 -5.44
C LEU A 286 -4.60 -0.52 -6.56
N GLU A 287 -3.27 -0.58 -6.69
CA GLU A 287 -2.60 -1.46 -7.68
C GLU A 287 -3.03 -2.92 -7.52
N ARG A 288 -3.11 -3.43 -6.28
CA ARG A 288 -3.50 -4.83 -6.02
C ARG A 288 -4.97 -5.12 -6.27
N ILE A 289 -5.84 -4.16 -5.98
CA ILE A 289 -7.25 -4.25 -6.31
C ILE A 289 -7.44 -4.29 -7.84
N ASP A 290 -6.72 -3.45 -8.59
CA ASP A 290 -6.77 -3.46 -10.06
C ASP A 290 -6.28 -4.79 -10.65
N VAL A 291 -5.19 -5.35 -10.10
CA VAL A 291 -4.69 -6.67 -10.48
C VAL A 291 -5.75 -7.75 -10.20
N TYR A 292 -6.37 -7.71 -9.02
CA TYR A 292 -7.46 -8.63 -8.67
C TYR A 292 -8.60 -8.58 -9.70
N PHE A 293 -9.13 -7.38 -10.01
CA PHE A 293 -10.20 -7.24 -10.97
C PHE A 293 -9.80 -7.66 -12.38
N SER A 294 -8.56 -7.42 -12.78
CA SER A 294 -8.05 -7.85 -14.08
C SER A 294 -7.97 -9.38 -14.17
N GLN A 295 -7.48 -10.05 -13.14
CA GLN A 295 -7.42 -11.50 -13.06
C GLN A 295 -8.82 -12.12 -13.03
N ARG A 296 -9.70 -11.55 -12.21
CA ARG A 296 -11.10 -11.98 -12.13
C ARG A 296 -11.80 -11.90 -13.48
N ARG A 297 -11.70 -10.76 -14.19
CA ARG A 297 -12.26 -10.61 -15.55
C ARG A 297 -11.68 -11.63 -16.53
N LYS A 298 -10.39 -11.90 -16.45
CA LYS A 298 -9.76 -12.91 -17.31
C LYS A 298 -10.38 -14.28 -17.08
N ILE A 299 -10.55 -14.68 -15.82
CA ILE A 299 -11.18 -15.97 -15.47
C ILE A 299 -12.64 -15.99 -15.91
N GLU A 300 -13.42 -14.92 -15.63
CA GLU A 300 -14.82 -14.81 -16.03
C GLU A 300 -15.00 -14.88 -17.56
N ASN A 301 -14.15 -14.21 -18.35
CA ASN A 301 -14.16 -14.27 -19.79
C ASN A 301 -13.82 -15.69 -20.31
N THR A 302 -12.82 -16.34 -19.70
CA THR A 302 -12.48 -17.73 -20.03
C THR A 302 -13.65 -18.65 -19.74
N ASN A 303 -14.34 -18.48 -18.60
CA ASN A 303 -15.53 -19.25 -18.27
C ASN A 303 -16.67 -19.04 -19.27
N ALA A 304 -16.87 -17.80 -19.73
CA ALA A 304 -17.88 -17.51 -20.74
C ALA A 304 -17.61 -18.27 -22.05
N VAL A 305 -16.33 -18.34 -22.47
CA VAL A 305 -15.93 -19.13 -23.67
C VAL A 305 -16.21 -20.60 -23.47
N TYR A 306 -15.87 -21.19 -22.32
CA TYR A 306 -16.16 -22.60 -22.04
C TYR A 306 -17.67 -22.88 -21.97
N LEU A 307 -18.46 -22.00 -21.37
CA LEU A 307 -19.93 -22.13 -21.34
C LEU A 307 -20.53 -22.10 -22.74
N THR A 308 -20.06 -21.22 -23.62
CA THR A 308 -20.48 -21.18 -25.03
C THR A 308 -20.11 -22.48 -25.74
N GLY A 309 -18.86 -22.94 -25.61
CA GLY A 309 -18.42 -24.20 -26.18
C GLY A 309 -19.16 -25.42 -25.67
N MET A 310 -19.58 -25.44 -24.41
CA MET A 310 -20.46 -26.47 -23.85
C MET A 310 -21.85 -26.43 -24.51
N GLY A 311 -22.42 -25.23 -24.72
CA GLY A 311 -23.68 -25.07 -25.42
C GLY A 311 -23.63 -25.68 -26.81
N ASP A 312 -22.59 -25.35 -27.59
CA ASP A 312 -22.38 -25.88 -28.94
C ASP A 312 -22.17 -27.42 -28.92
N ALA A 313 -21.43 -27.94 -27.94
CA ALA A 313 -21.20 -29.37 -27.80
C ALA A 313 -22.49 -30.13 -27.42
N VAL A 314 -23.37 -29.53 -26.58
CA VAL A 314 -24.69 -30.12 -26.28
C VAL A 314 -25.56 -30.17 -27.52
N VAL A 315 -25.62 -29.10 -28.32
CA VAL A 315 -26.37 -29.06 -29.56
C VAL A 315 -25.81 -30.12 -30.54
N GLY A 316 -24.49 -30.18 -30.70
CA GLY A 316 -23.82 -31.18 -31.53
C GLY A 316 -24.14 -32.62 -31.10
N PHE A 317 -24.15 -32.90 -29.79
CA PHE A 317 -24.48 -34.21 -29.25
C PHE A 317 -25.93 -34.58 -29.55
N VAL A 318 -26.89 -33.69 -29.30
CA VAL A 318 -28.33 -33.93 -29.58
C VAL A 318 -28.57 -34.18 -31.06
N CYS A 319 -28.01 -33.36 -31.92
CA CYS A 319 -28.13 -33.55 -33.38
C CYS A 319 -27.53 -34.91 -33.82
N SER A 320 -26.35 -35.28 -33.30
CA SER A 320 -25.70 -36.56 -33.61
C SER A 320 -26.52 -37.74 -33.08
N LEU A 321 -27.15 -37.62 -31.93
CA LEU A 321 -28.05 -38.63 -31.35
C LEU A 321 -29.28 -38.84 -32.23
N ILE A 322 -29.90 -37.76 -32.73
CA ILE A 322 -31.05 -37.83 -33.62
C ILE A 322 -30.67 -38.56 -34.90
N ILE A 323 -29.53 -38.17 -35.53
CA ILE A 323 -29.02 -38.81 -36.74
C ILE A 323 -28.74 -40.32 -36.49
N PHE A 324 -28.14 -40.66 -35.36
CA PHE A 324 -27.88 -42.02 -34.97
C PHE A 324 -29.18 -42.84 -34.84
N ILE A 325 -30.21 -42.32 -34.18
CA ILE A 325 -31.52 -42.98 -33.98
C ILE A 325 -32.18 -43.22 -35.34
N ILE A 326 -32.16 -42.21 -36.24
CA ILE A 326 -32.74 -42.35 -37.59
C ILE A 326 -31.97 -43.42 -38.39
N ALA A 327 -30.64 -43.39 -38.38
CA ALA A 327 -29.81 -44.32 -39.07
C ALA A 327 -29.99 -45.78 -38.55
N ALA A 328 -30.07 -45.92 -37.23
CA ALA A 328 -30.34 -47.22 -36.58
C ALA A 328 -31.72 -47.79 -36.95
N ALA A 329 -32.76 -46.93 -36.93
CA ALA A 329 -34.13 -47.31 -37.32
C ALA A 329 -34.18 -47.77 -38.80
N LEU A 330 -33.52 -47.03 -39.69
CA LEU A 330 -33.42 -47.40 -41.13
C LEU A 330 -32.66 -48.70 -41.34
N PHE A 331 -31.56 -48.90 -40.61
CA PHE A 331 -30.76 -50.10 -40.65
C PHE A 331 -31.55 -51.30 -40.14
N TRP A 332 -32.28 -51.17 -39.03
CA TRP A 332 -33.12 -52.20 -38.46
C TRP A 332 -34.31 -52.56 -39.40
N TYR A 333 -34.96 -51.55 -39.99
CA TYR A 333 -36.02 -51.72 -40.98
C TYR A 333 -35.57 -52.51 -42.20
N GLN A 334 -34.39 -52.19 -42.74
CA GLN A 334 -33.78 -52.94 -43.86
C GLN A 334 -33.50 -54.39 -43.49
N ARG A 335 -32.93 -54.65 -42.30
CA ARG A 335 -32.64 -56.02 -41.84
C ARG A 335 -33.89 -56.85 -41.72
N ARG A 336 -35.00 -56.26 -41.26
CA ARG A 336 -36.31 -56.91 -41.14
C ARG A 336 -36.88 -57.28 -42.52
N ILE A 337 -36.77 -56.40 -43.53
CA ILE A 337 -37.26 -56.71 -44.89
C ILE A 337 -36.38 -57.79 -45.53
N ALA A 338 -35.08 -57.78 -45.30
CA ALA A 338 -34.18 -58.79 -45.88
C ALA A 338 -34.42 -60.17 -45.23
N GLY A 339 -34.73 -60.24 -43.94
CA GLY A 339 -35.06 -61.52 -43.23
C GLY A 339 -36.42 -62.13 -43.61
N ASN A 340 -37.38 -61.36 -44.10
CA ASN A 340 -38.65 -61.84 -44.55
C ASN A 340 -38.64 -62.41 -46.05
N LYS A 341 -37.45 -62.38 -46.72
CA LYS A 341 -37.25 -62.85 -48.08
C LYS A 341 -36.47 -64.16 -48.15
N SER A 342 -36.07 -64.73 -47.05
CA SER A 342 -35.49 -66.05 -46.91
C SER A 342 -36.58 -67.04 -46.43
#